data_1b1dec29d65169b8e828e9a0da9668ee
#
_entry.id   1b1dec29d65169b8e828e9a0da9668ee
#
_cell.length_a   1.000
_cell.length_b   1.000
_cell.length_c   1.000
_cell.angle_alpha   90.00
_cell.angle_beta   90.00
_cell.angle_gamma   90.00
#
_symmetry.space_group_name_H-M   'P 1'
#
loop_
_entity.id
_entity.type
_entity.pdbx_description
1 polymer ?
#
loop_
_entity_poly.entity_id
_entity_poly.type
_entity_poly.pdbx_seq_one_letter_code
_entity_poly.pdbx_strand_id
1 'polypeptide(L)'
;SMGIVSIPVVKESDVQYSVDKILNDAKLPSKDIAPLKLDSIIQTADGSSDTKQDEKSTTVTVAGDVTFATDSDQLSAQADSVLASVVEQIKKYPSGGDLTITGHTDDVADDAHNQDLSERRAKAVSDRLKRLTDLSRWKESVSGKGESSPRVPNDTDEHRQVNRRVEIALTPSKPAE
;
A
#
# COMPACT_ATOMS: atom_id res chain seq x y z
N SER A 1 14.75 43.23 2.12
CA SER A 1 14.17 42.52 1.86
C SER A 1 14.50 41.37 1.93
N MET A 2 14.28 40.97 2.23
CA MET A 2 14.52 40.20 2.06
C MET A 2 14.29 39.31 1.55
N GLY A 3 14.60 39.10 1.34
CA GLY A 3 14.74 38.17 0.38
C GLY A 3 13.92 36.99 0.47
N ILE A 4 13.17 36.77 -0.46
CA ILE A 4 12.61 35.47 -0.73
C ILE A 4 13.81 34.54 -0.81
N VAL A 5 13.97 33.73 0.22
CA VAL A 5 14.85 32.59 0.08
C VAL A 5 14.16 31.69 -0.93
N SER A 6 14.52 31.81 -2.18
CA SER A 6 14.13 30.83 -3.14
C SER A 6 14.80 29.53 -2.73
N ILE A 7 14.01 28.62 -2.19
CA ILE A 7 14.45 27.25 -2.07
C ILE A 7 14.70 26.78 -3.50
N PRO A 8 15.95 26.45 -3.87
CA PRO A 8 16.19 25.99 -5.22
C PRO A 8 15.35 24.74 -5.48
N VAL A 9 14.55 24.79 -6.48
CA VAL A 9 13.88 23.58 -6.97
C VAL A 9 14.98 22.62 -7.37
N VAL A 10 15.17 21.59 -6.59
CA VAL A 10 16.15 20.56 -6.90
C VAL A 10 15.67 19.86 -8.16
N LYS A 11 16.40 19.99 -9.23
CA LYS A 11 16.10 19.27 -10.47
C LYS A 11 16.31 17.79 -10.23
N GLU A 12 15.50 16.96 -10.84
CA GLU A 12 15.63 15.51 -10.76
C GLU A 12 17.05 15.02 -11.09
N SER A 13 17.71 15.66 -12.05
CA SER A 13 19.09 15.39 -12.41
C SER A 13 20.08 15.69 -11.28
N ASP A 14 19.81 16.68 -10.44
CA ASP A 14 20.68 17.05 -9.32
C ASP A 14 20.57 16.02 -8.18
N VAL A 15 19.37 15.49 -7.95
CA VAL A 15 19.14 14.43 -6.96
C VAL A 15 19.87 13.15 -7.40
N GLN A 16 19.80 12.80 -8.66
CA GLN A 16 20.47 11.61 -9.19
C GLN A 16 21.98 11.73 -9.07
N TYR A 17 22.53 12.88 -9.40
CA TYR A 17 23.94 13.17 -9.26
C TYR A 17 24.41 13.03 -7.81
N SER A 18 23.64 13.54 -6.85
CA SER A 18 23.97 13.46 -5.43
C SER A 18 23.97 12.00 -4.93
N VAL A 19 23.03 11.20 -5.38
CA VAL A 19 22.96 9.76 -5.03
C VAL A 19 24.18 9.02 -5.60
N ASP A 20 24.51 9.24 -6.85
CA ASP A 20 25.67 8.61 -7.49
C ASP A 20 26.98 8.98 -6.80
N LYS A 21 27.12 10.25 -6.41
CA LYS A 21 28.29 10.73 -5.68
C LYS A 21 28.40 10.07 -4.30
N ILE A 22 27.30 9.94 -3.56
CA ILE A 22 27.29 9.28 -2.26
C ILE A 22 27.69 7.82 -2.39
N LEU A 23 27.18 7.12 -3.40
CA LEU A 23 27.51 5.73 -3.67
C LEU A 23 29.00 5.57 -4.00
N ASN A 24 29.59 6.48 -4.79
CA ASN A 24 30.99 6.46 -5.14
C ASN A 24 31.87 6.79 -3.94
N ASP A 25 31.51 7.81 -3.15
CA ASP A 25 32.27 8.23 -1.98
C ASP A 25 32.24 7.19 -0.87
N ALA A 26 31.17 6.42 -0.76
CA ALA A 26 31.04 5.34 0.19
C ALA A 26 31.85 4.11 -0.18
N LYS A 27 32.45 4.08 -1.35
CA LYS A 27 33.22 2.94 -1.89
C LYS A 27 32.50 1.62 -1.79
N LEU A 28 31.18 1.66 -1.96
CA LEU A 28 30.37 0.45 -1.99
C LEU A 28 30.71 -0.32 -3.28
N PRO A 29 31.20 -1.57 -3.16
CA PRO A 29 31.49 -2.34 -4.36
C PRO A 29 30.19 -2.62 -5.08
N SER A 30 30.00 -1.99 -6.21
CA SER A 30 28.83 -2.18 -7.05
C SER A 30 28.65 -3.63 -7.53
N LYS A 31 29.69 -4.45 -7.37
CA LYS A 31 29.66 -5.87 -7.75
C LYS A 31 28.97 -6.76 -6.72
N ASP A 32 28.92 -6.34 -5.46
CA ASP A 32 28.36 -7.15 -4.37
C ASP A 32 26.91 -6.78 -4.08
N ILE A 33 26.41 -5.74 -4.73
CA ILE A 33 24.99 -5.49 -4.75
C ILE A 33 24.42 -6.47 -5.77
N ALA A 34 24.05 -7.67 -5.29
CA ALA A 34 23.14 -8.49 -6.06
C ALA A 34 22.05 -7.57 -6.60
N PRO A 35 21.63 -7.70 -7.86
CA PRO A 35 20.46 -6.97 -8.31
C PRO A 35 19.33 -7.34 -7.36
N LEU A 36 19.17 -6.54 -6.33
CA LEU A 36 17.97 -6.54 -5.55
C LEU A 36 16.89 -6.40 -6.59
N LYS A 37 16.09 -7.43 -6.73
CA LYS A 37 14.80 -7.30 -7.37
C LYS A 37 14.08 -6.25 -6.54
N LEU A 38 14.27 -5.00 -6.90
CA LEU A 38 13.65 -3.88 -6.22
C LEU A 38 12.19 -3.97 -6.52
N ASP A 39 11.47 -4.52 -5.54
CA ASP A 39 10.06 -4.27 -5.46
C ASP A 39 9.92 -2.75 -5.46
N SER A 40 9.32 -2.17 -6.50
CA SER A 40 9.09 -0.74 -6.47
C SER A 40 7.98 -0.46 -5.48
N ILE A 41 8.27 0.41 -4.52
CA ILE A 41 7.30 0.88 -3.53
C ILE A 41 6.92 2.29 -3.95
N ILE A 42 5.64 2.47 -4.28
CA ILE A 42 5.08 3.78 -4.62
C ILE A 42 4.11 4.17 -3.52
N GLN A 43 4.41 5.26 -2.84
CA GLN A 43 3.56 5.79 -1.78
C GLN A 43 2.86 7.04 -2.28
N THR A 44 1.56 7.17 -1.96
CA THR A 44 0.84 8.41 -2.25
C THR A 44 1.36 9.54 -1.35
N ALA A 45 1.27 10.79 -1.84
CA ALA A 45 1.83 11.96 -1.15
C ALA A 45 1.23 12.17 0.25
N ASP A 46 -0.01 11.78 0.48
CA ASP A 46 -0.71 11.90 1.76
C ASP A 46 -0.55 10.68 2.67
N GLY A 47 0.19 9.65 2.24
CA GLY A 47 0.38 8.43 3.01
C GLY A 47 -0.85 7.54 3.11
N SER A 48 -1.91 7.79 2.34
CA SER A 48 -3.17 7.02 2.40
C SER A 48 -3.03 5.62 1.84
N SER A 49 -2.09 5.41 0.94
CA SER A 49 -1.79 4.09 0.40
C SER A 49 -0.34 3.98 -0.01
N ASP A 50 0.15 2.75 -0.07
CA ASP A 50 1.42 2.44 -0.72
C ASP A 50 1.23 1.25 -1.65
N THR A 51 2.07 1.16 -2.68
CA THR A 51 2.03 0.09 -3.66
C THR A 51 3.41 -0.56 -3.73
N LYS A 52 3.43 -1.86 -3.47
CA LYS A 52 4.63 -2.68 -3.61
C LYS A 52 4.43 -3.61 -4.82
N GLN A 53 5.35 -3.56 -5.75
CA GLN A 53 5.28 -4.39 -6.95
C GLN A 53 6.52 -5.28 -7.03
N ASP A 54 6.30 -6.59 -7.22
CA ASP A 54 7.34 -7.56 -7.58
C ASP A 54 7.05 -8.13 -8.98
N GLU A 55 7.81 -9.17 -9.40
CA GLU A 55 7.68 -9.74 -10.73
C GLU A 55 6.31 -10.36 -11.01
N LYS A 56 5.61 -10.83 -9.99
CA LYS A 56 4.38 -11.62 -10.13
C LYS A 56 3.16 -10.97 -9.52
N SER A 57 3.35 -10.06 -8.58
CA SER A 57 2.23 -9.49 -7.84
C SER A 57 2.42 -8.00 -7.55
N THR A 58 1.31 -7.33 -7.37
CA THR A 58 1.25 -5.95 -6.92
C THR A 58 0.41 -5.93 -5.65
N THR A 59 0.96 -5.39 -4.56
CA THR A 59 0.22 -5.22 -3.31
C THR A 59 0.01 -3.73 -3.05
N VAL A 60 -1.24 -3.33 -2.96
CA VAL A 60 -1.62 -1.98 -2.55
C VAL A 60 -2.07 -2.06 -1.09
N THR A 61 -1.42 -1.30 -0.23
CA THR A 61 -1.78 -1.20 1.18
C THR A 61 -2.49 0.12 1.39
N VAL A 62 -3.71 0.07 1.91
CA VAL A 62 -4.49 1.27 2.19
C VAL A 62 -4.58 1.50 3.70
N ALA A 63 -4.36 2.75 4.12
CA ALA A 63 -4.37 3.11 5.53
C ALA A 63 -5.79 3.01 6.10
N GLY A 64 -5.93 2.26 7.20
CA GLY A 64 -7.25 2.09 7.84
C GLY A 64 -7.84 3.39 8.32
N ASP A 65 -7.02 4.27 8.89
CA ASP A 65 -7.50 5.55 9.46
C ASP A 65 -8.00 6.54 8.40
N VAL A 66 -7.56 6.41 7.16
CA VAL A 66 -8.04 7.22 6.04
C VAL A 66 -9.26 6.59 5.38
N THR A 67 -9.25 5.27 5.25
CA THR A 67 -10.27 4.51 4.51
C THR A 67 -11.55 4.32 5.30
N PHE A 68 -11.45 4.20 6.63
CA PHE A 68 -12.58 3.89 7.52
C PHE A 68 -12.74 4.92 8.64
N ALA A 69 -13.96 5.03 9.15
CA ALA A 69 -14.20 5.71 10.41
C ALA A 69 -13.55 4.92 11.57
N THR A 70 -13.23 5.61 12.67
CA THR A 70 -12.56 5.01 13.83
C THR A 70 -13.37 3.81 14.37
N ASP A 71 -12.66 2.70 14.59
CA ASP A 71 -13.23 1.43 15.11
C ASP A 71 -14.48 0.97 14.35
N SER A 72 -14.51 1.21 13.05
CA SER A 72 -15.67 0.94 12.21
C SER A 72 -15.24 0.31 10.89
N ASP A 73 -16.17 -0.40 10.26
CA ASP A 73 -16.07 -0.89 8.88
C ASP A 73 -16.74 0.05 7.88
N GLN A 74 -17.27 1.17 8.36
CA GLN A 74 -17.88 2.17 7.50
C GLN A 74 -16.81 2.94 6.73
N LEU A 75 -16.95 2.95 5.41
CA LEU A 75 -16.01 3.65 4.54
C LEU A 75 -16.12 5.16 4.70
N SER A 76 -14.97 5.83 4.75
CA SER A 76 -14.90 7.29 4.84
C SER A 76 -15.22 7.94 3.50
N ALA A 77 -15.39 9.26 3.51
CA ALA A 77 -15.58 10.03 2.27
C ALA A 77 -14.38 9.95 1.33
N GLN A 78 -13.18 9.64 1.84
CA GLN A 78 -11.96 9.51 1.06
C GLN A 78 -11.74 8.10 0.51
N ALA A 79 -12.57 7.12 0.88
CA ALA A 79 -12.34 5.72 0.52
C ALA A 79 -12.21 5.50 -1.01
N ASP A 80 -13.06 6.12 -1.81
CA ASP A 80 -13.01 5.96 -3.26
C ASP A 80 -11.74 6.53 -3.86
N SER A 81 -11.25 7.66 -3.33
CA SER A 81 -9.97 8.24 -3.75
C SER A 81 -8.80 7.33 -3.42
N VAL A 82 -8.81 6.74 -2.22
CA VAL A 82 -7.77 5.80 -1.79
C VAL A 82 -7.78 4.54 -2.67
N LEU A 83 -8.97 4.02 -2.96
CA LEU A 83 -9.13 2.81 -3.77
C LEU A 83 -8.91 3.05 -5.28
N ALA A 84 -8.83 4.31 -5.72
CA ALA A 84 -8.59 4.62 -7.14
C ALA A 84 -7.29 4.01 -7.65
N SER A 85 -6.24 3.97 -6.82
CA SER A 85 -4.97 3.35 -7.19
C SER A 85 -5.11 1.84 -7.41
N VAL A 86 -5.96 1.18 -6.63
CA VAL A 86 -6.27 -0.25 -6.79
C VAL A 86 -7.00 -0.47 -8.12
N VAL A 87 -7.99 0.37 -8.39
CA VAL A 87 -8.76 0.29 -9.65
C VAL A 87 -7.83 0.46 -10.85
N GLU A 88 -6.90 1.40 -10.79
CA GLU A 88 -5.91 1.59 -11.86
C GLU A 88 -5.07 0.34 -12.08
N GLN A 89 -4.61 -0.30 -11.00
CA GLN A 89 -3.84 -1.54 -11.11
C GLN A 89 -4.68 -2.65 -11.73
N ILE A 90 -5.93 -2.79 -11.31
CA ILE A 90 -6.85 -3.81 -11.86
C ILE A 90 -7.03 -3.63 -13.37
N LYS A 91 -7.19 -2.38 -13.83
CA LYS A 91 -7.40 -2.07 -15.24
C LYS A 91 -6.19 -2.38 -16.13
N LYS A 92 -5.00 -2.45 -15.57
CA LYS A 92 -3.79 -2.83 -16.32
C LYS A 92 -3.78 -4.30 -16.73
N TYR A 93 -4.64 -5.12 -16.13
CA TYR A 93 -4.64 -6.56 -16.31
C TYR A 93 -6.03 -7.05 -16.74
N PRO A 94 -6.42 -6.81 -18.01
CA PRO A 94 -7.76 -7.17 -18.47
C PRO A 94 -8.05 -8.67 -18.45
N SER A 95 -7.02 -9.51 -18.40
CA SER A 95 -7.19 -10.96 -18.27
C SER A 95 -7.49 -11.41 -16.84
N GLY A 96 -7.39 -10.51 -15.85
CA GLY A 96 -7.65 -10.83 -14.46
C GLY A 96 -6.53 -11.63 -13.80
N GLY A 97 -6.85 -12.37 -12.78
CA GLY A 97 -5.92 -13.17 -11.99
C GLY A 97 -6.48 -13.44 -10.61
N ASP A 98 -5.60 -13.52 -9.62
CA ASP A 98 -5.99 -13.67 -8.21
C ASP A 98 -5.96 -12.32 -7.51
N LEU A 99 -6.99 -12.05 -6.71
CA LEU A 99 -7.13 -10.83 -5.93
C LEU A 99 -7.34 -11.23 -4.47
N THR A 100 -6.41 -10.84 -3.60
CA THR A 100 -6.49 -11.16 -2.17
C THR A 100 -6.60 -9.88 -1.37
N ILE A 101 -7.66 -9.77 -0.56
CA ILE A 101 -7.91 -8.62 0.31
C ILE A 101 -7.82 -9.09 1.75
N THR A 102 -6.90 -8.49 2.51
CA THR A 102 -6.62 -8.89 3.90
C THR A 102 -6.67 -7.67 4.80
N GLY A 103 -7.55 -7.71 5.80
CA GLY A 103 -7.63 -6.67 6.83
C GLY A 103 -6.70 -6.96 8.00
N HIS A 104 -6.15 -5.91 8.58
CA HIS A 104 -5.26 -5.95 9.73
C HIS A 104 -5.61 -4.85 10.73
N THR A 105 -5.37 -5.10 12.01
CA THR A 105 -5.57 -4.14 13.09
C THR A 105 -4.29 -3.95 13.89
N ASP A 106 -4.32 -2.98 14.82
CA ASP A 106 -3.35 -2.91 15.90
C ASP A 106 -3.74 -3.88 17.03
N ASP A 107 -3.06 -3.77 18.19
CA ASP A 107 -3.24 -4.65 19.34
C ASP A 107 -4.07 -4.03 20.48
N VAL A 108 -4.78 -2.92 20.25
CA VAL A 108 -5.43 -2.15 21.33
C VAL A 108 -6.70 -2.84 21.85
N ALA A 109 -7.53 -3.39 20.97
CA ALA A 109 -8.72 -4.12 21.36
C ALA A 109 -8.40 -5.61 21.58
N ASP A 110 -9.37 -6.39 22.06
CA ASP A 110 -9.15 -7.83 22.21
C ASP A 110 -9.07 -8.54 20.85
N ASP A 111 -8.52 -9.75 20.87
CA ASP A 111 -8.27 -10.53 19.65
C ASP A 111 -9.55 -10.80 18.86
N ALA A 112 -10.64 -11.14 19.53
CA ALA A 112 -11.91 -11.45 18.86
C ALA A 112 -12.51 -10.22 18.19
N HIS A 113 -12.46 -9.08 18.85
CA HIS A 113 -12.92 -7.81 18.29
C HIS A 113 -12.09 -7.42 17.06
N ASN A 114 -10.76 -7.50 17.18
CA ASN A 114 -9.84 -7.15 16.11
C ASN A 114 -9.99 -8.09 14.91
N GLN A 115 -10.16 -9.39 15.17
CA GLN A 115 -10.40 -10.36 14.11
C GLN A 115 -11.67 -10.03 13.34
N ASP A 116 -12.77 -9.80 14.03
CA ASP A 116 -14.04 -9.44 13.42
C ASP A 116 -13.97 -8.13 12.64
N LEU A 117 -13.37 -7.08 13.22
CA LEU A 117 -13.22 -5.78 12.57
C LEU A 117 -12.39 -5.90 11.29
N SER A 118 -11.29 -6.65 11.34
CA SER A 118 -10.42 -6.83 10.17
C SER A 118 -11.14 -7.55 9.03
N GLU A 119 -11.96 -8.55 9.33
CA GLU A 119 -12.77 -9.27 8.35
C GLU A 119 -13.82 -8.34 7.73
N ARG A 120 -14.52 -7.58 8.54
CA ARG A 120 -15.55 -6.64 8.07
C ARG A 120 -14.96 -5.54 7.20
N ARG A 121 -13.78 -5.02 7.56
CA ARG A 121 -13.10 -4.01 6.77
C ARG A 121 -12.63 -4.55 5.42
N ALA A 122 -12.07 -5.75 5.41
CA ALA A 122 -11.67 -6.40 4.15
C ALA A 122 -12.88 -6.61 3.23
N LYS A 123 -14.01 -7.05 3.80
CA LYS A 123 -15.25 -7.21 3.05
C LYS A 123 -15.78 -5.88 2.51
N ALA A 124 -15.73 -4.81 3.30
CA ALA A 124 -16.18 -3.49 2.87
C ALA A 124 -15.35 -2.99 1.68
N VAL A 125 -14.05 -3.21 1.69
CA VAL A 125 -13.17 -2.86 0.57
C VAL A 125 -13.53 -3.69 -0.66
N SER A 126 -13.73 -4.99 -0.51
CA SER A 126 -14.14 -5.88 -1.60
C SER A 126 -15.45 -5.40 -2.24
N ASP A 127 -16.47 -5.14 -1.44
CA ASP A 127 -17.78 -4.70 -1.93
C ASP A 127 -17.66 -3.36 -2.67
N ARG A 128 -16.85 -2.45 -2.16
CA ARG A 128 -16.65 -1.14 -2.81
C ARG A 128 -15.90 -1.28 -4.14
N LEU A 129 -14.87 -2.12 -4.20
CA LEU A 129 -14.13 -2.36 -5.44
C LEU A 129 -15.04 -2.94 -6.53
N LYS A 130 -15.96 -3.81 -6.16
CA LYS A 130 -16.95 -4.36 -7.12
C LYS A 130 -17.88 -3.29 -7.70
N ARG A 131 -18.10 -2.22 -6.96
CA ARG A 131 -18.89 -1.07 -7.45
C ARG A 131 -18.06 -0.15 -8.34
N LEU A 132 -16.74 -0.07 -8.10
CA LEU A 132 -15.85 0.85 -8.81
C LEU A 132 -15.32 0.26 -10.11
N THR A 133 -15.22 -1.06 -10.21
CA THR A 133 -14.66 -1.72 -11.38
C THR A 133 -15.19 -3.16 -11.52
N ASP A 134 -15.01 -3.73 -12.70
CA ASP A 134 -15.41 -5.10 -12.99
C ASP A 134 -14.34 -6.07 -12.46
N LEU A 135 -14.72 -6.92 -11.51
CA LEU A 135 -13.86 -7.96 -10.94
C LEU A 135 -14.19 -9.36 -11.43
N SER A 136 -15.02 -9.49 -12.46
CA SER A 136 -15.51 -10.80 -12.93
C SER A 136 -14.40 -11.76 -13.37
N ARG A 137 -13.25 -11.23 -13.79
CA ARG A 137 -12.10 -12.05 -14.22
C ARG A 137 -11.09 -12.29 -13.10
N TRP A 138 -11.39 -11.81 -11.90
CA TRP A 138 -10.52 -11.98 -10.74
C TRP A 138 -11.09 -13.00 -9.78
N LYS A 139 -10.24 -13.95 -9.38
CA LYS A 139 -10.57 -14.87 -8.29
C LYS A 139 -10.26 -14.18 -6.97
N GLU A 140 -11.30 -13.84 -6.25
CA GLU A 140 -11.19 -13.04 -5.04
C GLU A 140 -11.09 -13.90 -3.79
N SER A 141 -10.21 -13.54 -2.87
CA SER A 141 -10.11 -14.07 -1.51
C SER A 141 -10.13 -12.91 -0.54
N VAL A 142 -11.05 -12.95 0.43
CA VAL A 142 -11.23 -11.87 1.41
C VAL A 142 -11.07 -12.47 2.80
N SER A 143 -10.21 -11.89 3.62
CA SER A 143 -9.95 -12.37 4.97
C SER A 143 -9.50 -11.24 5.90
N GLY A 144 -9.58 -11.51 7.22
CA GLY A 144 -9.02 -10.66 8.24
C GLY A 144 -8.03 -11.45 9.08
N LYS A 145 -6.95 -10.80 9.49
CA LYS A 145 -5.94 -11.39 10.37
C LYS A 145 -5.88 -10.72 11.74
N GLY A 146 -6.77 -9.75 11.99
CA GLY A 146 -6.75 -9.00 13.24
C GLY A 146 -5.37 -8.43 13.49
N GLU A 147 -4.86 -8.62 14.70
CA GLU A 147 -3.53 -8.17 15.11
C GLU A 147 -2.40 -9.19 14.86
N SER A 148 -2.72 -10.37 14.32
CA SER A 148 -1.78 -11.50 14.26
C SER A 148 -0.62 -11.32 13.27
N SER A 149 -0.71 -10.38 12.36
CA SER A 149 0.32 -10.15 11.33
C SER A 149 0.69 -8.68 11.24
N PRO A 150 1.34 -8.13 12.28
CA PRO A 150 1.72 -6.72 12.27
C PRO A 150 2.82 -6.47 11.23
N ARG A 151 2.74 -5.33 10.57
CA ARG A 151 3.76 -4.87 9.63
C ARG A 151 4.99 -4.34 10.36
N VAL A 152 4.75 -3.71 11.50
CA VAL A 152 5.76 -3.18 12.43
C VAL A 152 5.33 -3.52 13.85
N PRO A 153 6.25 -3.50 14.85
CA PRO A 153 5.85 -3.75 16.25
C PRO A 153 4.78 -2.76 16.73
N ASN A 154 3.81 -3.22 17.52
CA ASN A 154 2.77 -2.38 18.14
C ASN A 154 3.30 -1.68 19.40
N ASP A 155 4.39 -0.95 19.29
CA ASP A 155 5.11 -0.34 20.41
C ASP A 155 4.95 1.17 20.51
N THR A 156 4.45 1.82 19.45
CA THR A 156 4.15 3.26 19.43
C THR A 156 2.81 3.48 18.73
N ASP A 157 2.21 4.66 18.94
CA ASP A 157 0.95 5.00 18.25
C ASP A 157 1.15 5.11 16.75
N GLU A 158 2.31 5.58 16.30
CA GLU A 158 2.67 5.66 14.88
C GLU A 158 2.77 4.27 14.26
N HIS A 159 3.38 3.32 14.96
CA HIS A 159 3.45 1.93 14.52
C HIS A 159 2.08 1.26 14.50
N ARG A 160 1.25 1.51 15.50
CA ARG A 160 -0.12 1.00 15.52
C ARG A 160 -0.92 1.51 14.33
N GLN A 161 -0.73 2.79 13.98
CA GLN A 161 -1.37 3.38 12.80
C GLN A 161 -0.98 2.65 11.51
N VAL A 162 0.29 2.30 11.36
CA VAL A 162 0.80 1.54 10.20
C VAL A 162 0.16 0.14 10.17
N ASN A 163 -0.07 -0.47 11.31
CA ASN A 163 -0.68 -1.80 11.39
C ASN A 163 -2.17 -1.80 11.07
N ARG A 164 -2.88 -0.70 11.28
CA ARG A 164 -4.30 -0.54 10.92
C ARG A 164 -4.42 -0.33 9.41
N ARG A 165 -4.52 -1.41 8.68
CA ARG A 165 -4.48 -1.37 7.21
C ARG A 165 -5.31 -2.45 6.56
N VAL A 166 -5.58 -2.30 5.28
CA VAL A 166 -6.07 -3.37 4.40
C VAL A 166 -5.08 -3.55 3.27
N GLU A 167 -4.64 -4.76 3.06
CA GLU A 167 -3.72 -5.11 1.99
C GLU A 167 -4.51 -5.73 0.83
N ILE A 168 -4.26 -5.26 -0.39
CA ILE A 168 -4.92 -5.73 -1.60
C ILE A 168 -3.83 -6.22 -2.55
N ALA A 169 -3.71 -7.54 -2.68
CA ALA A 169 -2.69 -8.17 -3.49
C ALA A 169 -3.29 -8.66 -4.81
N LEU A 170 -2.70 -8.22 -5.91
CA LEU A 170 -3.08 -8.62 -7.25
C LEU A 170 -1.99 -9.52 -7.82
N THR A 171 -2.37 -10.74 -8.21
CA THR A 171 -1.48 -11.67 -8.91
C THR A 171 -2.09 -11.93 -10.28
N PRO A 172 -1.73 -11.11 -11.29
CA PRO A 172 -2.31 -11.23 -12.62
C PRO A 172 -1.96 -12.55 -13.27
N SER A 173 -2.86 -13.08 -14.08
CA SER A 173 -2.63 -14.32 -14.83
C SER A 173 -1.76 -14.10 -16.06
N LYS A 174 -1.69 -12.85 -16.56
CA LYS A 174 -0.89 -12.44 -17.71
C LYS A 174 -0.23 -11.09 -17.46
N PRO A 175 0.87 -10.77 -18.16
CA PRO A 175 1.49 -9.44 -18.07
C PRO A 175 0.51 -8.30 -18.40
N ALA A 176 0.83 -7.10 -17.93
CA ALA A 176 0.06 -5.89 -18.23
C ALA A 176 0.06 -5.62 -19.74
N GLU A 177 -1.11 -5.18 -20.24
CA GLU A 177 -1.26 -4.70 -21.62
C GLU A 177 -1.00 -3.20 -21.73
#